data_4b155584648717b7a5dbd4760fd5d4a1
#
_entry.id   4b155584648717b7a5dbd4760fd5d4a1
#
_cell.length_a   1.000
_cell.length_b   1.000
_cell.length_c   1.000
_cell.angle_alpha   90.00
_cell.angle_beta   90.00
_cell.angle_gamma   90.00
#
_symmetry.space_group_name_H-M   'P 1'
#
loop_
_entity.id
_entity.type
_entity.pdbx_description
1 polymer ?
#
loop_
_entity_poly.entity_id
_entity_poly.type
_entity_poly.pdbx_seq_one_letter_code
_entity_poly.pdbx_strand_id
1 'polypeptide(L)'
;MKLEGSCHCGKVEFSLTSPHPYPFNICYCGICRKTAGSGGFGINLGGEANSLVVVGEESIRIYRALILSDGGSEEESPCERRFCGSCGSPLWIWDPRWPELIHPFASAIDTALPKPPERTQLMLGSKPDWVDAYNRGDADRSFEEYPEESIAQWHDRLKLSK
;
A
#
# COMPACT_ATOMS: atom_id res chain seq x y z
N MET A 1 -5.81 0.83 15.78
CA MET A 1 -7.22 1.14 15.41
C MET A 1 -7.76 0.04 14.50
N LYS A 2 -9.07 -0.14 14.42
CA LYS A 2 -9.70 -0.97 13.40
C LYS A 2 -9.82 -0.17 12.10
N LEU A 3 -9.40 -0.76 10.99
CA LEU A 3 -9.65 -0.24 9.65
C LEU A 3 -10.76 -1.08 9.01
N GLU A 4 -11.75 -0.43 8.46
CA GLU A 4 -12.81 -1.02 7.65
C GLU A 4 -12.69 -0.47 6.25
N GLY A 5 -12.88 -1.31 5.25
CA GLY A 5 -12.76 -0.95 3.87
C GLY A 5 -13.65 -1.77 2.96
N SER A 6 -13.88 -1.26 1.76
CA SER A 6 -14.73 -1.91 0.77
C SER A 6 -14.30 -1.63 -0.65
N CYS A 7 -14.79 -2.42 -1.60
CA CYS A 7 -14.73 -2.09 -3.01
C CYS A 7 -15.91 -1.18 -3.39
N HIS A 8 -15.77 -0.41 -4.45
CA HIS A 8 -16.79 0.53 -4.90
C HIS A 8 -18.19 -0.11 -5.14
N CYS A 9 -18.24 -1.36 -5.61
CA CYS A 9 -19.52 -2.02 -5.89
C CYS A 9 -20.12 -2.77 -4.67
N GLY A 10 -19.48 -2.74 -3.52
CA GLY A 10 -19.95 -3.36 -2.28
C GLY A 10 -19.85 -4.89 -2.22
N LYS A 11 -19.32 -5.57 -3.25
CA LYS A 11 -19.18 -7.03 -3.25
C LYS A 11 -18.07 -7.55 -2.35
N VAL A 12 -17.10 -6.73 -2.03
CA VAL A 12 -16.02 -7.04 -1.12
C VAL A 12 -16.01 -6.02 -0.01
N GLU A 13 -16.09 -6.49 1.21
CA GLU A 13 -15.88 -5.71 2.42
C GLU A 13 -14.76 -6.38 3.23
N PHE A 14 -13.97 -5.61 3.94
CA PHE A 14 -12.93 -6.16 4.78
C PHE A 14 -12.68 -5.29 6.02
N SER A 15 -12.13 -5.90 7.04
CA SER A 15 -11.61 -5.18 8.20
C SER A 15 -10.32 -5.80 8.68
N LEU A 16 -9.47 -4.99 9.29
CA LEU A 16 -8.21 -5.41 9.89
C LEU A 16 -7.81 -4.48 11.03
N THR A 17 -6.89 -4.94 11.86
CA THR A 17 -6.25 -4.12 12.90
C THR A 17 -5.01 -3.46 12.34
N SER A 18 -4.88 -2.17 12.59
CA SER A 18 -3.65 -1.43 12.37
C SER A 18 -3.28 -0.73 13.68
N PRO A 19 -2.17 -1.08 14.33
CA PRO A 19 -1.69 -0.35 15.50
C PRO A 19 -1.52 1.13 15.16
N HIS A 20 -0.87 1.38 14.02
CA HIS A 20 -0.73 2.69 13.39
C HIS A 20 -0.86 2.52 11.88
N PRO A 21 -1.83 3.18 11.20
CA PRO A 21 -1.99 3.10 9.74
C PRO A 21 -0.88 3.85 8.99
N TYR A 22 0.20 4.17 9.68
CA TYR A 22 1.36 4.93 9.21
C TYR A 22 2.56 4.01 8.96
N PRO A 23 3.56 4.48 8.20
CA PRO A 23 3.55 5.67 7.35
C PRO A 23 2.54 5.54 6.22
N PHE A 24 2.05 6.65 5.68
CA PHE A 24 1.39 6.64 4.38
C PHE A 24 2.49 6.54 3.32
N ASN A 25 2.69 5.32 2.81
CA ASN A 25 3.67 5.04 1.78
C ASN A 25 3.12 5.44 0.41
N ILE A 26 3.49 6.61 -0.08
CA ILE A 26 3.13 7.11 -1.41
C ILE A 26 4.13 6.52 -2.41
N CYS A 27 3.72 5.48 -3.12
CA CYS A 27 4.58 4.73 -4.04
C CYS A 27 4.35 5.15 -5.49
N TYR A 28 5.39 5.64 -6.15
CA TYR A 28 5.37 6.10 -7.55
C TYR A 28 5.81 5.03 -8.56
N CYS A 29 6.14 3.80 -8.13
CA CYS A 29 6.58 2.76 -9.03
C CYS A 29 5.52 2.45 -10.10
N GLY A 30 5.97 1.95 -11.25
CA GLY A 30 5.08 1.63 -12.38
C GLY A 30 3.95 0.66 -12.04
N ILE A 31 4.18 -0.27 -11.09
CA ILE A 31 3.16 -1.23 -10.67
C ILE A 31 2.08 -0.53 -9.83
N CYS A 32 2.45 0.18 -8.75
CA CYS A 32 1.48 0.89 -7.90
C CYS A 32 0.70 1.94 -8.69
N ARG A 33 1.39 2.70 -9.54
CA ARG A 33 0.77 3.70 -10.40
C ARG A 33 -0.31 3.10 -11.32
N LYS A 34 -0.03 1.94 -11.93
CA LYS A 34 -0.96 1.31 -12.88
C LYS A 34 -2.08 0.51 -12.20
N THR A 35 -1.82 -0.06 -11.02
CA THR A 35 -2.75 -0.99 -10.37
C THR A 35 -3.58 -0.36 -9.26
N ALA A 36 -3.19 0.80 -8.73
CA ALA A 36 -3.84 1.38 -7.56
C ALA A 36 -4.01 2.90 -7.61
N GLY A 37 -3.45 3.59 -8.59
CA GLY A 37 -3.44 5.04 -8.54
C GLY A 37 -3.77 5.74 -9.84
N SER A 38 -4.94 6.38 -9.96
CA SER A 38 -5.25 7.30 -11.06
C SER A 38 -4.48 8.63 -10.98
N GLY A 39 -3.93 8.97 -9.80
CA GLY A 39 -3.11 10.17 -9.58
C GLY A 39 -1.63 10.00 -9.85
N GLY A 40 -1.19 8.84 -10.38
CA GLY A 40 0.21 8.57 -10.67
C GLY A 40 0.99 7.90 -9.55
N PHE A 41 0.34 7.51 -8.47
CA PHE A 41 0.90 6.79 -7.32
C PHE A 41 -0.17 5.92 -6.63
N GLY A 42 0.25 4.98 -5.82
CA GLY A 42 -0.61 4.28 -4.86
C GLY A 42 -0.22 4.69 -3.43
N ILE A 43 -1.19 4.72 -2.51
CA ILE A 43 -0.92 4.95 -1.08
C ILE A 43 -1.17 3.65 -0.33
N ASN A 44 -0.10 3.08 0.23
CA ASN A 44 -0.15 1.84 0.98
C ASN A 44 -0.05 2.15 2.47
N LEU A 45 -0.95 1.57 3.25
CA LEU A 45 -0.97 1.68 4.71
C LEU A 45 -0.33 0.44 5.35
N GLY A 46 -0.19 0.44 6.66
CA GLY A 46 0.26 -0.72 7.42
C GLY A 46 -0.86 -1.36 8.23
N GLY A 47 -0.87 -2.69 8.33
CA GLY A 47 -1.78 -3.45 9.16
C GLY A 47 -1.29 -4.85 9.46
N GLU A 48 -1.98 -5.54 10.38
CA GLU A 48 -1.68 -6.91 10.82
C GLU A 48 -2.42 -7.91 9.94
N ALA A 49 -1.69 -8.74 9.19
CA ALA A 49 -2.27 -9.70 8.24
C ALA A 49 -3.17 -10.74 8.92
N ASN A 50 -2.80 -11.19 10.13
CA ASN A 50 -3.56 -12.18 10.90
C ASN A 50 -4.91 -11.69 11.42
N SER A 51 -5.14 -10.38 11.40
CA SER A 51 -6.39 -9.74 11.83
C SER A 51 -7.37 -9.48 10.70
N LEU A 52 -6.99 -9.80 9.46
CA LEU A 52 -7.81 -9.57 8.28
C LEU A 52 -9.07 -10.44 8.31
N VAL A 53 -10.22 -9.81 8.19
CA VAL A 53 -11.52 -10.45 7.99
C VAL A 53 -12.10 -9.94 6.68
N VAL A 54 -12.59 -10.85 5.85
CA VAL A 54 -13.11 -10.53 4.51
C VAL A 54 -14.52 -11.09 4.34
N VAL A 55 -15.37 -10.31 3.69
CA VAL A 55 -16.69 -10.73 3.18
C VAL A 55 -16.66 -10.57 1.66
N GLY A 56 -17.16 -11.56 0.93
CA GLY A 56 -17.18 -11.55 -0.54
C GLY A 56 -15.85 -11.95 -1.17
N GLU A 57 -15.10 -12.85 -0.53
CA GLU A 57 -13.79 -13.31 -0.98
C GLU A 57 -13.82 -13.91 -2.41
N GLU A 58 -14.91 -14.54 -2.81
CA GLU A 58 -15.12 -15.09 -4.16
C GLU A 58 -15.06 -14.02 -5.27
N SER A 59 -15.30 -12.77 -4.91
CA SER A 59 -15.19 -11.61 -5.83
C SER A 59 -13.79 -11.04 -5.95
N ILE A 60 -12.83 -11.52 -5.14
CA ILE A 60 -11.44 -11.07 -5.17
C ILE A 60 -10.68 -11.76 -6.31
N ARG A 61 -9.81 -10.99 -6.94
CA ARG A 61 -8.79 -11.48 -7.88
C ARG A 61 -7.41 -11.06 -7.40
N ILE A 62 -6.42 -11.86 -7.77
CA ILE A 62 -5.03 -11.65 -7.40
C ILE A 62 -4.23 -11.36 -8.68
N TYR A 63 -3.40 -10.33 -8.60
CA TYR A 63 -2.40 -10.03 -9.62
C TYR A 63 -1.01 -10.06 -8.99
N ARG A 64 -0.10 -10.77 -9.65
CA ARG A 64 1.35 -10.74 -9.37
C ARG A 64 2.05 -10.09 -10.55
N ALA A 65 2.86 -9.09 -10.26
CA ALA A 65 3.55 -8.35 -11.31
C ALA A 65 4.74 -9.15 -11.85
N LEU A 66 5.00 -9.06 -13.15
CA LEU A 66 6.29 -9.45 -13.70
C LEU A 66 7.30 -8.35 -13.39
N ILE A 67 8.44 -8.73 -12.85
CA ILE A 67 9.57 -7.87 -12.52
C ILE A 67 10.82 -8.40 -13.24
N LEU A 68 11.73 -7.49 -13.59
CA LEU A 68 13.04 -7.88 -14.07
C LEU A 68 13.91 -8.28 -12.88
N SER A 69 14.44 -9.51 -12.91
CA SER A 69 15.45 -9.95 -11.95
C SER A 69 16.80 -9.30 -12.24
N ASP A 70 17.71 -9.36 -11.29
CA ASP A 70 19.07 -8.87 -11.44
C ASP A 70 19.81 -9.53 -12.62
N GLY A 71 19.39 -10.72 -13.03
CA GLY A 71 19.89 -11.45 -14.20
C GLY A 71 19.24 -11.03 -15.54
N GLY A 72 18.29 -10.07 -15.54
CA GLY A 72 17.59 -9.58 -16.73
C GLY A 72 16.47 -10.51 -17.23
N SER A 73 16.13 -11.57 -16.49
CA SER A 73 14.94 -12.41 -16.77
C SER A 73 13.69 -11.81 -16.13
N GLU A 74 12.54 -12.03 -16.77
CA GLU A 74 11.25 -11.69 -16.17
C GLU A 74 10.86 -12.79 -15.18
N GLU A 75 10.53 -12.36 -13.97
CA GLU A 75 10.07 -13.23 -12.88
C GLU A 75 8.75 -12.72 -12.31
N GLU A 76 7.86 -13.66 -11.96
CA GLU A 76 6.64 -13.30 -11.26
C GLU A 76 6.96 -12.93 -9.80
N SER A 77 6.61 -11.71 -9.40
CA SER A 77 6.74 -11.26 -8.02
C SER A 77 5.87 -12.10 -7.09
N PRO A 78 6.38 -12.54 -5.92
CA PRO A 78 5.56 -13.22 -4.92
C PRO A 78 4.51 -12.30 -4.30
N CYS A 79 4.64 -11.01 -4.46
CA CYS A 79 3.76 -9.98 -3.92
C CYS A 79 2.38 -10.04 -4.57
N GLU A 80 1.35 -10.26 -3.77
CA GLU A 80 -0.04 -10.35 -4.18
C GLU A 80 -0.74 -8.99 -4.10
N ARG A 81 -1.30 -8.55 -5.22
CA ARG A 81 -2.19 -7.39 -5.29
C ARG A 81 -3.62 -7.87 -5.40
N ARG A 82 -4.41 -7.64 -4.37
CA ARG A 82 -5.80 -8.08 -4.32
C ARG A 82 -6.72 -6.94 -4.71
N PHE A 83 -7.66 -7.25 -5.58
CA PHE A 83 -8.62 -6.29 -6.12
C PHE A 83 -9.97 -6.94 -6.36
N CYS A 84 -11.02 -6.14 -6.41
CA CYS A 84 -12.36 -6.61 -6.76
C CYS A 84 -12.43 -6.96 -8.24
N GLY A 85 -12.72 -8.21 -8.57
CA GLY A 85 -12.85 -8.67 -9.95
C GLY A 85 -14.07 -8.11 -10.70
N SER A 86 -15.04 -7.53 -9.96
CA SER A 86 -16.25 -6.96 -10.56
C SER A 86 -16.11 -5.48 -10.92
N CYS A 87 -15.45 -4.67 -10.08
CA CYS A 87 -15.33 -3.22 -10.32
C CYS A 87 -13.89 -2.71 -10.43
N GLY A 88 -12.89 -3.60 -10.25
CA GLY A 88 -11.49 -3.25 -10.36
C GLY A 88 -10.92 -2.45 -9.18
N SER A 89 -11.68 -2.19 -8.12
CA SER A 89 -11.17 -1.48 -6.95
C SER A 89 -9.97 -2.20 -6.35
N PRO A 90 -8.80 -1.58 -6.23
CA PRO A 90 -7.67 -2.14 -5.51
C PRO A 90 -8.00 -2.22 -4.03
N LEU A 91 -7.63 -3.30 -3.34
CA LEU A 91 -8.00 -3.54 -1.95
C LEU A 91 -6.77 -3.50 -1.05
N TRP A 92 -5.84 -4.44 -1.22
CA TRP A 92 -4.60 -4.51 -0.45
C TRP A 92 -3.49 -5.25 -1.18
N ILE A 93 -2.29 -5.11 -0.64
CA ILE A 93 -1.10 -5.86 -1.01
C ILE A 93 -0.73 -6.77 0.15
N TRP A 94 -0.32 -8.00 -0.16
CA TRP A 94 0.29 -8.92 0.78
C TRP A 94 1.51 -9.57 0.13
N ASP A 95 2.56 -9.80 0.92
CA ASP A 95 3.81 -10.37 0.43
C ASP A 95 4.28 -11.48 1.37
N PRO A 96 4.52 -12.71 0.89
CA PRO A 96 4.96 -13.82 1.73
C PRO A 96 6.35 -13.62 2.36
N ARG A 97 7.10 -12.62 1.91
CA ARG A 97 8.39 -12.24 2.52
C ARG A 97 8.20 -11.51 3.86
N TRP A 98 7.02 -10.93 4.09
CA TRP A 98 6.59 -10.28 5.33
C TRP A 98 5.16 -10.72 5.68
N PRO A 99 4.97 -12.01 6.03
CA PRO A 99 3.63 -12.62 6.13
C PRO A 99 2.75 -12.03 7.22
N GLU A 100 3.36 -11.38 8.22
CA GLU A 100 2.68 -10.71 9.32
C GLU A 100 2.06 -9.36 8.93
N LEU A 101 2.50 -8.78 7.80
CA LEU A 101 2.07 -7.47 7.35
C LEU A 101 1.05 -7.57 6.21
N ILE A 102 0.11 -6.65 6.21
CA ILE A 102 -0.79 -6.39 5.09
C ILE A 102 -0.81 -4.88 4.81
N HIS A 103 -0.92 -4.52 3.55
CA HIS A 103 -0.86 -3.14 3.11
C HIS A 103 -2.15 -2.77 2.36
N PRO A 104 -3.22 -2.36 3.08
CA PRO A 104 -4.42 -1.89 2.41
C PRO A 104 -4.12 -0.57 1.67
N PHE A 105 -4.76 -0.40 0.52
CA PHE A 105 -4.72 0.88 -0.16
C PHE A 105 -5.59 1.89 0.58
N ALA A 106 -5.07 3.08 0.80
CA ALA A 106 -5.82 4.14 1.49
C ALA A 106 -7.14 4.46 0.78
N SER A 107 -7.20 4.29 -0.55
CA SER A 107 -8.40 4.48 -1.38
C SER A 107 -9.50 3.44 -1.14
N ALA A 108 -9.18 2.30 -0.51
CA ALA A 108 -10.14 1.25 -0.19
C ALA A 108 -10.64 1.31 1.26
N ILE A 109 -10.13 2.23 2.07
CA ILE A 109 -10.50 2.35 3.49
C ILE A 109 -11.67 3.33 3.64
N ASP A 110 -12.71 2.85 4.32
CA ASP A 110 -13.93 3.61 4.63
C ASP A 110 -13.83 4.30 6.02
N THR A 111 -13.04 3.72 6.93
CA THR A 111 -12.73 4.34 8.23
C THR A 111 -12.00 5.67 8.02
N ALA A 112 -12.41 6.71 8.73
CA ALA A 112 -11.73 8.00 8.68
C ALA A 112 -10.25 7.84 9.09
N LEU A 113 -9.35 8.04 8.13
CA LEU A 113 -7.93 7.92 8.36
C LEU A 113 -7.38 9.17 9.05
N PRO A 114 -6.56 9.01 10.08
CA PRO A 114 -5.90 10.13 10.72
C PRO A 114 -4.85 10.74 9.77
N LYS A 115 -4.58 12.02 9.94
CA LYS A 115 -3.51 12.68 9.20
C LYS A 115 -2.15 12.11 9.69
N PRO A 116 -1.31 11.58 8.79
CA PRO A 116 -0.03 11.05 9.21
C PRO A 116 0.90 12.16 9.70
N PRO A 117 1.72 11.90 10.73
CA PRO A 117 2.72 12.86 11.21
C PRO A 117 3.80 13.13 10.15
N GLU A 118 4.12 12.13 9.37
CA GLU A 118 5.10 12.15 8.28
C GLU A 118 4.62 11.21 7.18
N ARG A 119 4.77 11.57 5.93
CA ARG A 119 4.53 10.70 4.79
C ARG A 119 5.85 10.25 4.18
N THR A 120 5.87 9.01 3.71
CA THR A 120 7.01 8.45 3.00
C THR A 120 6.71 8.39 1.52
N GLN A 121 7.41 9.18 0.72
CA GLN A 121 7.36 9.14 -0.73
C GLN A 121 8.48 8.25 -1.23
N LEU A 122 8.15 7.18 -1.95
CA LEU A 122 9.13 6.19 -2.39
C LEU A 122 8.99 5.89 -3.88
N MET A 123 10.09 5.41 -4.48
CA MET A 123 10.19 5.11 -5.91
C MET A 123 10.05 6.35 -6.79
N LEU A 124 10.55 7.50 -6.34
CA LEU A 124 10.52 8.76 -7.11
C LEU A 124 11.30 8.66 -8.42
N GLY A 125 12.36 7.84 -8.49
CA GLY A 125 13.08 7.55 -9.72
C GLY A 125 12.23 6.91 -10.82
N SER A 126 11.07 6.33 -10.45
CA SER A 126 10.09 5.76 -11.39
C SER A 126 8.90 6.67 -11.66
N LYS A 127 8.86 7.85 -11.04
CA LYS A 127 7.78 8.82 -11.17
C LYS A 127 7.73 9.40 -12.58
N PRO A 128 6.58 9.39 -13.27
CA PRO A 128 6.47 10.04 -14.57
C PRO A 128 6.50 11.57 -14.45
N ASP A 129 6.99 12.24 -15.49
CA ASP A 129 7.20 13.69 -15.49
C ASP A 129 5.92 14.51 -15.29
N TRP A 130 4.77 13.97 -15.69
CA TRP A 130 3.46 14.62 -15.54
C TRP A 130 2.90 14.57 -14.11
N VAL A 131 3.56 13.83 -13.19
CA VAL A 131 3.16 13.76 -11.79
C VAL A 131 4.06 14.64 -10.95
N ASP A 132 3.47 15.60 -10.25
CA ASP A 132 4.18 16.33 -9.21
C ASP A 132 4.29 15.46 -7.95
N ALA A 133 5.49 15.40 -7.37
CA ALA A 133 5.67 14.77 -6.08
C ALA A 133 4.84 15.51 -5.02
N TYR A 134 4.24 14.74 -4.13
CA TYR A 134 3.39 15.30 -3.09
C TYR A 134 4.24 16.10 -2.11
N ASN A 135 4.23 17.42 -2.22
CA ASN A 135 5.03 18.29 -1.38
C ASN A 135 4.11 19.22 -0.58
N ARG A 136 3.82 18.86 0.66
CA ARG A 136 3.00 19.67 1.57
C ARG A 136 3.68 19.95 2.92
N GLY A 137 4.98 20.06 2.94
CA GLY A 137 5.71 20.51 4.13
C GLY A 137 6.98 19.73 4.43
N ASP A 138 7.76 20.24 5.37
CA ASP A 138 9.09 19.71 5.76
C ASP A 138 9.03 18.35 6.48
N ALA A 139 7.82 17.85 6.77
CA ALA A 139 7.62 16.58 7.47
C ALA A 139 7.63 15.36 6.54
N ASP A 140 7.56 15.55 5.21
CA ASP A 140 7.54 14.43 4.28
C ASP A 140 8.96 14.01 3.89
N ARG A 141 9.22 12.70 3.85
CA ARG A 141 10.50 12.13 3.41
C ARG A 141 10.36 11.54 2.01
N SER A 142 11.38 11.75 1.19
CA SER A 142 11.38 11.40 -0.23
C SER A 142 12.57 10.53 -0.56
N PHE A 143 12.35 9.44 -1.32
CA PHE A 143 13.34 8.45 -1.68
C PHE A 143 13.23 8.12 -3.17
N GLU A 144 14.36 8.09 -3.86
CA GLU A 144 14.42 7.68 -5.27
C GLU A 144 14.01 6.22 -5.48
N GLU A 145 14.32 5.37 -4.49
CA GLU A 145 13.92 3.95 -4.42
C GLU A 145 13.16 3.68 -3.12
N TYR A 146 13.52 2.62 -2.39
CA TYR A 146 12.96 2.32 -1.09
C TYR A 146 13.70 3.07 0.02
N PRO A 147 13.02 3.42 1.12
CA PRO A 147 13.71 3.91 2.31
C PRO A 147 14.60 2.79 2.90
N GLU A 148 15.72 3.18 3.52
CA GLU A 148 16.56 2.25 4.28
C GLU A 148 15.89 1.82 5.60
N GLU A 149 14.97 2.64 6.08
CA GLU A 149 14.24 2.47 7.33
C GLU A 149 13.04 1.54 7.13
N SER A 150 12.94 0.49 7.95
CA SER A 150 11.74 -0.35 8.00
C SER A 150 10.55 0.38 8.63
N ILE A 151 9.32 -0.13 8.45
CA ILE A 151 8.12 0.43 9.10
C ILE A 151 8.26 0.42 10.62
N ALA A 152 8.84 -0.62 11.21
CA ALA A 152 9.09 -0.70 12.63
C ALA A 152 10.07 0.39 13.10
N GLN A 153 11.18 0.56 12.42
CA GLN A 153 12.15 1.62 12.71
C GLN A 153 11.53 3.02 12.56
N TRP A 154 10.66 3.20 11.56
CA TRP A 154 9.91 4.43 11.40
C TRP A 154 8.99 4.72 12.59
N HIS A 155 8.28 3.69 13.10
CA HIS A 155 7.46 3.81 14.31
C HIS A 155 8.30 4.14 15.54
N ASP A 156 9.45 3.48 15.73
CA ASP A 156 10.37 3.73 16.85
C ASP A 156 10.90 5.16 16.83
N ARG A 157 11.35 5.63 15.66
CA ARG A 157 11.85 7.00 15.48
C ARG A 157 10.82 8.06 15.87
N LEU A 158 9.56 7.84 15.51
CA LEU A 158 8.46 8.75 15.84
C LEU A 158 7.81 8.47 17.20
N LYS A 159 8.37 7.52 17.99
CA LYS A 159 7.88 7.14 19.33
C LYS A 159 6.42 6.67 19.31
N LEU A 160 6.04 5.96 18.24
CA LEU A 160 4.72 5.37 18.07
C LEU A 160 4.66 3.92 18.56
N SER A 161 5.81 3.27 18.74
CA SER A 161 5.89 1.92 19.32
C SER A 161 5.45 1.94 20.78
N LYS A 162 4.64 0.97 21.18
CA LYS A 162 4.23 0.73 22.55
C LYS A 162 5.00 -0.45 23.13
#